data_a045ec6d8d02c6d1e34a6cc1225aa0b0
#
_entry.id   a045ec6d8d02c6d1e34a6cc1225aa0b0
#
_cell.length_a   1.000
_cell.length_b   1.000
_cell.length_c   1.000
_cell.angle_alpha   90.00
_cell.angle_beta   90.00
_cell.angle_gamma   90.00
#
_symmetry.space_group_name_H-M   'P 1'
#
loop_
_entity.id
_entity.type
_entity.pdbx_description
1 polymer ?
#
loop_
_entity_poly.entity_id
_entity_poly.type
_entity_poly.pdbx_seq_one_letter_code
_entity_poly.pdbx_strand_id
1 'polypeptide(L)'
;MDFSRLNTGRVAVGAIASLLLIVSILFFSWYSYDLSGIEKTADPDAWICGVGETSCTAFETFPILRWLLLLAALAPLILAYIIVRGHKLSYPPGEMTMVAGFTAAVLIFYNGIIDKPGKGPAEIGLGLDYGYWIALVAAVVIAGVGFTRSIESGPKKTRKAPGTV
;
A
#
# COMPACT_ATOMS: atom_id res chain seq x y z
N MET A 1 -15.74 -24.43 -0.74
CA MET A 1 -14.95 -23.26 -1.12
C MET A 1 -14.55 -23.44 -2.57
N ASP A 2 -15.07 -22.63 -3.46
CA ASP A 2 -14.89 -22.79 -4.90
C ASP A 2 -13.77 -21.86 -5.40
N PHE A 3 -12.55 -22.37 -5.38
CA PHE A 3 -11.36 -21.65 -5.82
C PHE A 3 -11.28 -21.46 -7.34
N SER A 4 -12.17 -22.12 -8.11
CA SER A 4 -12.17 -22.05 -9.57
C SER A 4 -12.72 -20.71 -10.11
N ARG A 5 -13.42 -19.94 -9.30
CA ARG A 5 -13.96 -18.61 -9.66
C ARG A 5 -12.94 -17.49 -9.57
N LEU A 6 -11.83 -17.78 -8.97
CA LEU A 6 -10.69 -16.86 -8.91
C LEU A 6 -9.88 -17.11 -10.18
N ASN A 7 -9.69 -16.10 -10.99
CA ASN A 7 -8.53 -16.09 -11.89
C ASN A 7 -7.31 -16.15 -10.95
N THR A 8 -6.98 -17.37 -10.52
CA THR A 8 -6.29 -17.72 -9.27
C THR A 8 -4.96 -16.99 -9.13
N GLY A 9 -4.28 -16.75 -10.25
CA GLY A 9 -3.00 -16.05 -10.22
C GLY A 9 -3.08 -14.59 -9.81
N ARG A 10 -4.07 -13.85 -10.29
CA ARG A 10 -4.18 -12.39 -10.00
C ARG A 10 -4.62 -12.11 -8.58
N VAL A 11 -5.54 -12.92 -8.05
CA VAL A 11 -5.95 -12.77 -6.65
C VAL A 11 -4.81 -13.14 -5.72
N ALA A 12 -4.05 -14.19 -6.06
CA ALA A 12 -2.87 -14.57 -5.29
C ALA A 12 -1.82 -13.44 -5.30
N VAL A 13 -1.54 -12.84 -6.47
CA VAL A 13 -0.60 -11.70 -6.57
C VAL A 13 -1.09 -10.52 -5.73
N GLY A 14 -2.38 -10.17 -5.82
CA GLY A 14 -2.95 -9.10 -5.00
C GLY A 14 -2.86 -9.38 -3.49
N ALA A 15 -3.12 -10.62 -3.07
CA ALA A 15 -3.02 -11.02 -1.67
C ALA A 15 -1.56 -10.99 -1.18
N ILE A 16 -0.62 -11.50 -1.96
CA ILE A 16 0.80 -11.46 -1.63
C ILE A 16 1.29 -10.00 -1.53
N ALA A 17 0.92 -9.15 -2.48
CA ALA A 17 1.28 -7.73 -2.45
C ALA A 17 0.68 -7.03 -1.21
N SER A 18 -0.55 -7.36 -0.82
CA SER A 18 -1.19 -6.83 0.39
C SER A 18 -0.46 -7.27 1.66
N LEU A 19 -0.09 -8.55 1.76
CA LEU A 19 0.70 -9.05 2.89
C LEU A 19 2.08 -8.40 2.94
N LEU A 20 2.73 -8.24 1.79
CA LEU A 20 4.01 -7.58 1.69
C LEU A 20 3.94 -6.12 2.15
N LEU A 21 2.87 -5.40 1.77
CA LEU A 21 2.62 -4.04 2.22
C LEU A 21 2.45 -3.97 3.74
N ILE A 22 1.67 -4.88 4.34
CA ILE A 22 1.48 -4.95 5.80
C ILE A 22 2.82 -5.21 6.51
N VAL A 23 3.59 -6.20 6.04
CA VAL A 23 4.90 -6.53 6.61
C VAL A 23 5.86 -5.35 6.49
N SER A 24 5.84 -4.64 5.36
CA SER A 24 6.68 -3.48 5.16
C SER A 24 6.34 -2.33 6.13
N ILE A 25 5.05 -2.07 6.37
CA ILE A 25 4.60 -1.02 7.30
C ILE A 25 5.03 -1.32 8.73
N LEU A 26 4.96 -2.60 9.14
CA LEU A 26 5.14 -3.00 10.53
C LEU A 26 6.59 -3.32 10.90
N PHE A 27 7.37 -3.88 9.96
CA PHE A 27 8.65 -4.51 10.30
C PHE A 27 9.85 -3.99 9.50
N PHE A 28 9.64 -3.36 8.34
CA PHE A 28 10.74 -2.90 7.52
C PHE A 28 11.04 -1.42 7.79
N SER A 29 12.31 -1.08 7.81
CA SER A 29 12.77 0.31 7.93
C SER A 29 12.34 1.12 6.71
N TRP A 30 11.59 2.20 6.93
CA TRP A 30 11.20 3.14 5.88
C TRP A 30 12.13 4.32 5.79
N TYR A 31 12.69 4.70 6.93
CA TYR A 31 13.61 5.83 7.04
C TYR A 31 14.85 5.43 7.83
N SER A 32 15.97 5.97 7.43
CA SER A 32 17.23 5.83 8.13
C SER A 32 17.92 7.19 8.26
N TYR A 33 18.65 7.38 9.36
CA TYR A 33 19.46 8.56 9.60
C TYR A 33 20.91 8.30 9.22
N ASP A 34 21.50 9.24 8.50
CA ASP A 34 22.96 9.30 8.37
C ASP A 34 23.54 10.06 9.57
N LEU A 35 24.05 9.32 10.53
CA LEU A 35 24.67 9.87 11.74
C LEU A 35 26.12 10.29 11.52
N SER A 36 26.65 10.22 10.30
CA SER A 36 28.01 10.63 9.99
C SER A 36 28.13 12.15 10.12
N GLY A 37 28.62 12.63 11.26
CA GLY A 37 28.91 14.05 11.53
C GLY A 37 27.98 14.77 12.50
N ILE A 38 27.04 14.07 13.13
CA ILE A 38 26.11 14.68 14.10
C ILE A 38 26.63 14.41 15.52
N GLU A 39 26.95 15.45 16.25
CA GLU A 39 27.13 15.36 17.71
C GLU A 39 25.78 14.97 18.34
N LYS A 40 25.79 14.04 19.29
CA LYS A 40 24.63 13.51 20.02
C LYS A 40 23.84 14.54 20.84
N THR A 41 24.10 15.82 20.65
CA THR A 41 23.49 16.96 21.32
C THR A 41 22.24 17.50 20.58
N ALA A 42 21.78 16.83 19.51
CA ALA A 42 20.56 17.23 18.82
C ALA A 42 19.36 17.10 19.75
N ASP A 43 18.52 18.11 19.72
CA ASP A 43 17.27 18.22 20.49
C ASP A 43 16.46 16.90 20.38
N PRO A 44 16.06 16.28 21.51
CA PRO A 44 15.32 15.02 21.50
C PRO A 44 14.05 15.06 20.65
N ASP A 45 13.43 16.24 20.53
CA ASP A 45 12.22 16.45 19.74
C ASP A 45 12.46 16.44 18.21
N ALA A 46 13.72 16.51 17.79
CA ALA A 46 14.09 16.39 16.38
C ALA A 46 14.16 14.94 15.87
N TRP A 47 14.14 13.96 16.78
CA TRP A 47 14.24 12.53 16.43
C TRP A 47 12.88 11.91 16.17
N ILE A 48 12.59 11.57 14.92
CA ILE A 48 11.35 10.91 14.52
C ILE A 48 11.32 9.45 14.96
N CYS A 49 12.46 8.78 14.91
CA CYS A 49 12.57 7.35 15.19
C CYS A 49 12.85 7.03 16.68
N GLY A 50 12.91 8.04 17.54
CA GLY A 50 13.35 7.88 18.93
C GLY A 50 14.83 8.22 19.11
N VAL A 51 15.19 8.64 20.33
CA VAL A 51 16.55 9.10 20.65
C VAL A 51 17.53 7.94 20.53
N GLY A 52 18.46 8.05 19.58
CA GLY A 52 19.53 7.06 19.38
C GLY A 52 19.20 5.91 18.44
N GLU A 53 18.02 5.87 17.87
CA GLU A 53 17.67 4.90 16.82
C GLU A 53 18.09 5.42 15.45
N THR A 54 18.70 4.53 14.66
CA THR A 54 19.23 4.86 13.32
C THR A 54 18.21 4.66 12.21
N SER A 55 17.12 3.95 12.48
CA SER A 55 16.10 3.64 11.50
C SER A 55 14.73 3.46 12.15
N CYS A 56 13.66 3.70 11.41
CA CYS A 56 12.28 3.51 11.87
C CYS A 56 11.35 2.96 10.80
N THR A 57 10.30 2.29 11.28
CA THR A 57 9.24 1.75 10.45
C THR A 57 8.21 2.84 10.12
N ALA A 58 7.35 2.58 9.12
CA ALA A 58 6.22 3.46 8.85
C ALA A 58 5.25 3.54 10.03
N PHE A 59 5.15 2.44 10.78
CA PHE A 59 4.23 2.36 11.91
C PHE A 59 4.63 3.28 13.07
N GLU A 60 5.92 3.47 13.29
CA GLU A 60 6.48 4.38 14.29
C GLU A 60 6.42 5.84 13.83
N THR A 61 6.73 6.07 12.57
CA THR A 61 6.85 7.41 12.00
C THR A 61 5.51 8.13 11.85
N PHE A 62 4.46 7.40 11.48
CA PHE A 62 3.19 8.02 11.09
C PHE A 62 2.03 7.63 12.00
N PRO A 63 1.59 8.49 12.93
CA PRO A 63 0.54 8.16 13.89
C PRO A 63 -0.84 7.92 13.27
N ILE A 64 -1.19 8.63 12.20
CA ILE A 64 -2.50 8.52 11.52
C ILE A 64 -2.38 7.72 10.24
N LEU A 65 -1.39 8.02 9.40
CA LEU A 65 -1.20 7.40 8.09
C LEU A 65 -1.02 5.89 8.18
N ARG A 66 -0.37 5.36 9.23
CA ARG A 66 -0.21 3.92 9.47
C ARG A 66 -1.53 3.16 9.42
N TRP A 67 -2.59 3.72 10.02
CA TRP A 67 -3.90 3.08 10.03
C TRP A 67 -4.57 3.11 8.65
N LEU A 68 -4.45 4.22 7.92
CA LEU A 68 -4.97 4.35 6.57
C LEU A 68 -4.28 3.37 5.62
N LEU A 69 -2.96 3.23 5.71
CA LEU A 69 -2.20 2.28 4.90
C LEU A 69 -2.53 0.82 5.26
N LEU A 70 -2.69 0.50 6.54
CA LEU A 70 -3.13 -0.83 6.97
C LEU A 70 -4.53 -1.16 6.47
N LEU A 71 -5.48 -0.22 6.55
CA LEU A 71 -6.82 -0.41 5.99
C LEU A 71 -6.78 -0.62 4.47
N ALA A 72 -5.98 0.17 3.75
CA ALA A 72 -5.80 0.00 2.31
C ALA A 72 -5.17 -1.35 1.96
N ALA A 73 -4.23 -1.84 2.76
CA ALA A 73 -3.60 -3.14 2.59
C ALA A 73 -4.54 -4.31 2.93
N LEU A 74 -5.43 -4.15 3.92
CA LEU A 74 -6.41 -5.17 4.30
C LEU A 74 -7.57 -5.28 3.30
N ALA A 75 -7.94 -4.19 2.62
CA ALA A 75 -9.10 -4.16 1.72
C ALA A 75 -9.06 -5.27 0.64
N PRO A 76 -7.95 -5.50 -0.10
CA PRO A 76 -7.88 -6.57 -1.08
C PRO A 76 -8.01 -7.97 -0.46
N LEU A 77 -7.51 -8.18 0.75
CA LEU A 77 -7.60 -9.46 1.45
C LEU A 77 -9.05 -9.74 1.89
N ILE A 78 -9.73 -8.74 2.43
CA ILE A 78 -11.15 -8.84 2.81
C ILE A 78 -12.01 -9.11 1.58
N LEU A 79 -11.77 -8.40 0.47
CA LEU A 79 -12.48 -8.63 -0.78
C LEU A 79 -12.24 -10.03 -1.35
N ALA A 80 -11.00 -10.51 -1.30
CA ALA A 80 -10.66 -11.88 -1.70
C ALA A 80 -11.42 -12.91 -0.85
N TYR A 81 -11.45 -12.72 0.46
CA TYR A 81 -12.18 -13.58 1.39
C TYR A 81 -13.69 -13.61 1.11
N ILE A 82 -14.32 -12.46 0.87
CA ILE A 82 -15.74 -12.34 0.56
C ILE A 82 -16.08 -13.10 -0.74
N ILE A 83 -15.23 -12.96 -1.78
CA ILE A 83 -15.39 -13.63 -3.06
C ILE A 83 -15.29 -15.16 -2.90
N VAL A 84 -14.32 -15.64 -2.13
CA VAL A 84 -14.14 -17.09 -1.87
C VAL A 84 -15.34 -17.67 -1.15
N ARG A 85 -15.97 -16.89 -0.26
CA ARG A 85 -17.21 -17.27 0.43
C ARG A 85 -18.45 -17.26 -0.47
N GLY A 86 -18.35 -16.79 -1.70
CA GLY A 86 -19.45 -16.78 -2.67
C GLY A 86 -20.48 -15.68 -2.47
N HIS A 87 -20.17 -14.67 -1.65
CA HIS A 87 -21.04 -13.51 -1.47
C HIS A 87 -21.00 -12.63 -2.73
N LYS A 88 -22.17 -12.21 -3.20
CA LYS A 88 -22.29 -11.25 -4.30
C LYS A 88 -22.09 -9.84 -3.76
N LEU A 89 -21.04 -9.19 -4.23
CA LEU A 89 -20.81 -7.78 -3.96
C LEU A 89 -21.61 -6.92 -4.95
N SER A 90 -22.23 -5.85 -4.45
CA SER A 90 -22.95 -4.87 -5.28
C SER A 90 -22.02 -4.05 -6.16
N TYR A 91 -20.75 -3.96 -5.81
CA TYR A 91 -19.71 -3.23 -6.54
C TYR A 91 -18.67 -4.19 -7.15
N PRO A 92 -18.08 -3.84 -8.30
CA PRO A 92 -17.01 -4.63 -8.90
C PRO A 92 -15.80 -4.68 -7.95
N PRO A 93 -15.38 -5.88 -7.50
CA PRO A 93 -14.30 -6.01 -6.53
C PRO A 93 -12.94 -5.52 -7.06
N GLY A 94 -12.77 -5.47 -8.40
CA GLY A 94 -11.59 -4.93 -9.05
C GLY A 94 -11.43 -3.43 -8.82
N GLU A 95 -12.51 -2.67 -8.94
CA GLU A 95 -12.48 -1.21 -8.75
C GLU A 95 -12.11 -0.82 -7.32
N MET A 96 -12.69 -1.50 -6.32
CA MET A 96 -12.36 -1.24 -4.92
C MET A 96 -10.89 -1.56 -4.60
N THR A 97 -10.36 -2.66 -5.15
CA THR A 97 -8.95 -3.01 -5.00
C THR A 97 -8.04 -1.98 -5.68
N MET A 98 -8.41 -1.52 -6.87
CA MET A 98 -7.67 -0.49 -7.60
C MET A 98 -7.60 0.82 -6.80
N VAL A 99 -8.74 1.29 -6.31
CA VAL A 99 -8.82 2.54 -5.53
C VAL A 99 -7.99 2.42 -4.25
N ALA A 100 -8.10 1.32 -3.51
CA ALA A 100 -7.32 1.11 -2.30
C ALA A 100 -5.80 1.10 -2.57
N GLY A 101 -5.35 0.38 -3.60
CA GLY A 101 -3.94 0.32 -3.99
C GLY A 101 -3.41 1.66 -4.49
N PHE A 102 -4.19 2.37 -5.31
CA PHE A 102 -3.81 3.69 -5.82
C PHE A 102 -3.73 4.73 -4.69
N THR A 103 -4.71 4.73 -3.78
CA THR A 103 -4.69 5.63 -2.61
C THR A 103 -3.47 5.35 -1.74
N ALA A 104 -3.16 4.08 -1.47
CA ALA A 104 -1.96 3.72 -0.72
C ALA A 104 -0.68 4.21 -1.43
N ALA A 105 -0.56 3.98 -2.74
CA ALA A 105 0.59 4.42 -3.52
C ALA A 105 0.79 5.94 -3.49
N VAL A 106 -0.30 6.71 -3.64
CA VAL A 106 -0.27 8.19 -3.57
C VAL A 106 0.14 8.65 -2.17
N LEU A 107 -0.43 8.06 -1.13
CA LEU A 107 -0.09 8.42 0.26
C LEU A 107 1.36 8.11 0.59
N ILE A 108 1.88 6.94 0.18
CA ILE A 108 3.27 6.57 0.38
C ILE A 108 4.19 7.53 -0.39
N PHE A 109 3.88 7.79 -1.66
CA PHE A 109 4.68 8.69 -2.49
C PHE A 109 4.71 10.11 -1.93
N TYR A 110 3.55 10.66 -1.54
CA TYR A 110 3.46 11.99 -0.98
C TYR A 110 4.27 12.14 0.29
N ASN A 111 4.08 11.24 1.25
CA ASN A 111 4.74 11.32 2.55
C ASN A 111 6.22 10.89 2.53
N GLY A 112 6.66 10.17 1.51
CA GLY A 112 8.06 9.78 1.40
C GLY A 112 8.92 10.77 0.60
N ILE A 113 8.34 11.43 -0.40
CA ILE A 113 9.10 12.29 -1.33
C ILE A 113 8.74 13.76 -1.17
N ILE A 114 7.46 14.10 -1.08
CA ILE A 114 7.00 15.50 -1.05
C ILE A 114 7.04 16.07 0.36
N ASP A 115 6.40 15.37 1.30
CA ASP A 115 6.28 15.78 2.69
C ASP A 115 6.98 14.78 3.61
N LYS A 116 8.31 14.74 3.50
CA LYS A 116 9.14 13.86 4.34
C LYS A 116 8.98 14.25 5.81
N PRO A 117 8.75 13.29 6.70
CA PRO A 117 8.76 13.56 8.13
C PRO A 117 10.15 14.08 8.54
N GLY A 118 10.18 15.05 9.44
CA GLY A 118 11.45 15.57 9.98
C GLY A 118 12.09 16.73 9.23
N LYS A 119 11.33 17.49 8.48
CA LYS A 119 11.74 18.84 8.02
C LYS A 119 11.79 19.80 9.21
N GLY A 120 12.70 19.55 10.16
CA GLY A 120 13.06 20.48 11.21
C GLY A 120 14.32 21.28 10.83
N PRO A 121 14.66 22.34 11.58
CA PRO A 121 15.84 23.17 11.33
C PRO A 121 17.18 22.44 11.49
N ALA A 122 17.20 21.24 12.06
CA ALA A 122 18.39 20.40 12.09
C ALA A 122 18.45 19.62 10.78
N GLU A 123 19.51 19.83 10.01
CA GLU A 123 19.82 19.15 8.74
C GLU A 123 20.20 17.66 8.95
N ILE A 124 19.35 16.92 9.64
CA ILE A 124 19.52 15.48 9.76
C ILE A 124 19.07 14.87 8.45
N GLY A 125 20.00 14.35 7.67
CA GLY A 125 19.73 13.71 6.39
C GLY A 125 18.88 12.46 6.57
N LEU A 126 17.56 12.61 6.47
CA LEU A 126 16.63 11.48 6.48
C LEU A 126 16.65 10.80 5.10
N GLY A 127 17.22 9.60 5.04
CA GLY A 127 17.24 8.74 3.87
C GLY A 127 15.98 7.86 3.80
N LEU A 128 15.53 7.55 2.57
CA LEU A 128 14.53 6.52 2.34
C LEU A 128 15.21 5.16 2.32
N ASP A 129 14.68 4.22 3.10
CA ASP A 129 15.23 2.87 3.21
C ASP A 129 14.42 1.86 2.37
N TYR A 130 14.89 0.62 2.31
CA TYR A 130 14.33 -0.45 1.47
C TYR A 130 12.85 -0.73 1.74
N GLY A 131 12.39 -0.62 2.99
CA GLY A 131 10.98 -0.84 3.36
C GLY A 131 10.03 0.11 2.65
N TYR A 132 10.42 1.38 2.50
CA TYR A 132 9.64 2.36 1.74
C TYR A 132 9.43 1.94 0.28
N TRP A 133 10.49 1.50 -0.40
CA TRP A 133 10.41 1.09 -1.80
C TRP A 133 9.60 -0.18 -1.99
N ILE A 134 9.74 -1.15 -1.08
CA ILE A 134 8.92 -2.36 -1.08
C ILE A 134 7.44 -2.03 -0.91
N ALA A 135 7.11 -1.13 0.03
CA ALA A 135 5.73 -0.68 0.25
C ALA A 135 5.14 0.02 -0.98
N LEU A 136 5.91 0.92 -1.60
CA LEU A 136 5.47 1.62 -2.80
C LEU A 136 5.20 0.66 -3.97
N VAL A 137 6.12 -0.27 -4.23
CA VAL A 137 5.94 -1.29 -5.27
C VAL A 137 4.74 -2.17 -4.96
N ALA A 138 4.58 -2.61 -3.72
CA ALA A 138 3.44 -3.43 -3.31
C ALA A 138 2.09 -2.71 -3.53
N ALA A 139 2.00 -1.43 -3.17
CA ALA A 139 0.80 -0.62 -3.39
C ALA A 139 0.48 -0.44 -4.89
N VAL A 140 1.49 -0.22 -5.73
CA VAL A 140 1.33 -0.14 -7.20
C VAL A 140 0.87 -1.49 -7.78
N VAL A 141 1.40 -2.61 -7.29
CA VAL A 141 0.95 -3.95 -7.71
C VAL A 141 -0.50 -4.18 -7.33
N ILE A 142 -0.93 -3.81 -6.11
CA ILE A 142 -2.34 -3.90 -5.69
C ILE A 142 -3.23 -3.09 -6.64
N ALA A 143 -2.86 -1.85 -6.96
CA ALA A 143 -3.59 -0.99 -7.89
C ALA A 143 -3.68 -1.62 -9.29
N GLY A 144 -2.58 -2.15 -9.81
CA GLY A 144 -2.50 -2.79 -11.12
C GLY A 144 -3.36 -4.06 -11.23
N VAL A 145 -3.33 -4.91 -10.19
CA VAL A 145 -4.20 -6.09 -10.11
C VAL A 145 -5.68 -5.69 -10.05
N GLY A 146 -6.02 -4.65 -9.28
CA GLY A 146 -7.37 -4.11 -9.23
C GLY A 146 -7.83 -3.59 -10.58
N PHE A 147 -6.98 -2.83 -11.27
CA PHE A 147 -7.25 -2.28 -12.60
C PHE A 147 -7.52 -3.36 -13.65
N THR A 148 -6.66 -4.38 -13.74
CA THR A 148 -6.85 -5.47 -14.71
C THR A 148 -8.15 -6.24 -14.46
N ARG A 149 -8.54 -6.42 -13.19
CA ARG A 149 -9.82 -7.05 -12.83
C ARG A 149 -11.02 -6.17 -13.13
N SER A 150 -10.91 -4.86 -12.98
CA SER A 150 -11.96 -3.90 -13.31
C SER A 150 -12.30 -3.94 -14.80
N ILE A 151 -11.30 -3.96 -15.68
CA ILE A 151 -11.48 -4.05 -17.14
C ILE A 151 -12.20 -5.34 -17.55
N GLU A 152 -11.86 -6.47 -16.93
CA GLU A 152 -12.48 -7.76 -17.24
C GLU A 152 -13.93 -7.88 -16.74
N SER A 153 -14.26 -7.17 -15.66
CA SER A 153 -15.60 -7.14 -15.07
C SER A 153 -16.54 -6.16 -15.76
N GLY A 154 -16.02 -5.33 -16.66
CA GLY A 154 -16.82 -4.38 -17.45
C GLY A 154 -17.93 -5.08 -18.23
N PRO A 155 -19.09 -4.41 -18.48
CA PRO A 155 -20.21 -5.01 -19.20
C PRO A 155 -19.72 -5.50 -20.55
N LYS A 156 -19.72 -6.83 -20.75
CA LYS A 156 -19.55 -7.41 -22.09
C LYS A 156 -20.68 -6.84 -22.92
N LYS A 157 -20.38 -5.89 -23.82
CA LYS A 157 -21.30 -5.43 -24.84
C LYS A 157 -21.71 -6.68 -25.64
N THR A 158 -22.82 -7.29 -25.28
CA THR A 158 -23.49 -8.25 -26.14
C THR A 158 -23.84 -7.48 -27.40
N ARG A 159 -23.04 -7.65 -28.44
CA ARG A 159 -23.43 -7.25 -29.80
C ARG A 159 -24.73 -8.00 -30.07
N LYS A 160 -25.86 -7.30 -29.96
CA LYS A 160 -27.11 -7.82 -30.56
C LYS A 160 -26.81 -8.03 -32.03
N ALA A 161 -27.09 -9.26 -32.51
CA ALA A 161 -26.98 -9.55 -33.93
C ALA A 161 -27.90 -8.56 -34.68
N PRO A 162 -27.43 -7.96 -35.79
CA PRO A 162 -28.29 -7.08 -36.60
C PRO A 162 -29.47 -7.92 -37.11
N GLY A 163 -30.70 -7.54 -36.71
CA GLY A 163 -31.89 -8.17 -37.25
C GLY A 163 -32.89 -8.80 -36.25
N THR A 164 -32.64 -8.76 -34.94
CA THR A 164 -33.64 -9.10 -33.95
C THR A 164 -34.35 -7.83 -33.45
N VAL A 165 -35.53 -7.56 -34.06
CA VAL A 165 -36.53 -6.59 -33.59
C VAL A 165 -37.23 -7.18 -32.37
#